data_f0cdafcbd78f639cf2d42a9aeece4942
#
_entry.id   f0cdafcbd78f639cf2d42a9aeece4942
#
_cell.length_a   1.000
_cell.length_b   1.000
_cell.length_c   1.000
_cell.angle_alpha   90.00
_cell.angle_beta   90.00
_cell.angle_gamma   90.00
#
_symmetry.space_group_name_H-M   'P 1'
#
loop_
_entity.id
_entity.type
_entity.pdbx_description
1 polymer ?
#
loop_
_entity_poly.entity_id
_entity_poly.type
_entity_poly.pdbx_seq_one_letter_code
_entity_poly.pdbx_strand_id
1 'polypeptide(L)'
;MFNVGIHEDRSHILAVASGRANLAQLCGMADLVATVANMNGHRRALFDLLAVEPQLSFSEHLQFGMHFASALAQLERVASVVSERERKGTSEKAAQKHGLAFRTFTDLDEAWNWLLPGMIARKPAPGHPA
;
A
#
# COMPACT_ATOMS: atom_id res chain seq x y z
N MET A 1 -10.51 -14.23 8.70
CA MET A 1 -10.95 -13.89 7.35
C MET A 1 -10.25 -12.63 6.87
N PHE A 2 -9.87 -12.60 5.62
CA PHE A 2 -9.17 -11.45 5.05
C PHE A 2 -10.15 -10.58 4.28
N ASN A 3 -10.15 -9.30 4.58
CA ASN A 3 -11.06 -8.32 3.96
C ASN A 3 -10.27 -7.17 3.37
N VAL A 4 -10.73 -6.66 2.23
CA VAL A 4 -10.12 -5.50 1.58
C VAL A 4 -11.22 -4.53 1.18
N GLY A 5 -11.06 -3.27 1.59
CA GLY A 5 -11.93 -2.19 1.16
C GLY A 5 -11.16 -1.21 0.30
N ILE A 6 -11.75 -0.79 -0.79
CA ILE A 6 -11.11 0.15 -1.71
C ILE A 6 -11.86 1.48 -1.65
N HIS A 7 -11.09 2.56 -1.46
CA HIS A 7 -11.63 3.92 -1.42
C HIS A 7 -10.88 4.76 -2.43
N GLU A 8 -11.60 5.51 -3.24
CA GLU A 8 -10.99 6.31 -4.30
C GLU A 8 -11.17 7.78 -4.02
N ASP A 9 -10.15 8.56 -4.34
CA ASP A 9 -10.21 10.00 -4.37
C ASP A 9 -9.75 10.44 -5.76
N ARG A 10 -9.65 11.74 -5.99
CA ARG A 10 -9.33 12.24 -7.34
C ARG A 10 -7.98 11.78 -7.86
N SER A 11 -6.99 11.73 -6.98
CA SER A 11 -5.61 11.50 -7.42
C SER A 11 -5.01 10.22 -6.89
N HIS A 12 -5.74 9.49 -6.05
CA HIS A 12 -5.16 8.31 -5.41
C HIS A 12 -6.22 7.31 -5.00
N ILE A 13 -5.74 6.13 -4.65
CA ILE A 13 -6.59 5.04 -4.19
C ILE A 13 -6.07 4.59 -2.82
N LEU A 14 -6.99 4.31 -1.92
CA LEU A 14 -6.68 3.79 -0.59
C LEU A 14 -7.26 2.40 -0.47
N ALA A 15 -6.41 1.43 -0.14
CA ALA A 15 -6.84 0.07 0.15
C ALA A 15 -6.66 -0.17 1.65
N VAL A 16 -7.74 -0.53 2.33
CA VAL A 16 -7.70 -0.86 3.74
C VAL A 16 -7.99 -2.35 3.88
N ALA A 17 -7.07 -3.07 4.48
CA ALA A 17 -7.20 -4.52 4.60
C ALA A 17 -7.09 -4.94 6.06
N SER A 18 -7.67 -6.09 6.38
CA SER A 18 -7.61 -6.63 7.73
C SER A 18 -7.70 -8.15 7.70
N GLY A 19 -7.13 -8.77 8.73
CA GLY A 19 -7.21 -10.20 8.95
C GLY A 19 -5.94 -10.91 8.59
N ARG A 20 -5.96 -12.24 8.71
CA ARG A 20 -4.83 -13.08 8.33
C ARG A 20 -4.82 -13.26 6.83
N ALA A 21 -3.65 -13.15 6.24
CA ALA A 21 -3.53 -13.22 4.79
C ALA A 21 -2.33 -14.07 4.38
N ASN A 22 -2.57 -15.00 3.47
CA ASN A 22 -1.48 -15.77 2.85
C ASN A 22 -1.00 -15.04 1.58
N LEU A 23 -0.01 -15.63 0.93
CA LEU A 23 0.59 -15.01 -0.25
C LEU A 23 -0.44 -14.74 -1.35
N ALA A 24 -1.30 -15.74 -1.64
CA ALA A 24 -2.29 -15.58 -2.70
C ALA A 24 -3.26 -14.44 -2.40
N GLN A 25 -3.67 -14.29 -1.14
CA GLN A 25 -4.59 -13.23 -0.76
C GLN A 25 -3.95 -11.85 -0.88
N LEU A 26 -2.70 -11.73 -0.46
CA LEU A 26 -2.00 -10.45 -0.57
C LEU A 26 -1.71 -10.09 -2.02
N CYS A 27 -1.34 -11.06 -2.84
CA CYS A 27 -1.15 -10.82 -4.26
C CYS A 27 -2.47 -10.43 -4.93
N GLY A 28 -3.57 -11.08 -4.54
CA GLY A 28 -4.89 -10.72 -5.06
C GLY A 28 -5.30 -9.32 -4.70
N MET A 29 -4.96 -8.86 -3.49
CA MET A 29 -5.19 -7.48 -3.08
C MET A 29 -4.44 -6.51 -4.00
N ALA A 30 -3.18 -6.78 -4.27
CA ALA A 30 -2.40 -5.93 -5.16
C ALA A 30 -2.99 -5.90 -6.57
N ASP A 31 -3.44 -7.04 -7.06
CA ASP A 31 -4.05 -7.13 -8.38
C ASP A 31 -5.35 -6.34 -8.45
N LEU A 32 -6.17 -6.41 -7.41
CA LEU A 32 -7.42 -5.66 -7.33
C LEU A 32 -7.15 -4.16 -7.37
N VAL A 33 -6.20 -3.69 -6.57
CA VAL A 33 -5.86 -2.28 -6.54
C VAL A 33 -5.33 -1.83 -7.90
N ALA A 34 -4.48 -2.65 -8.52
CA ALA A 34 -3.93 -2.34 -9.84
C ALA A 34 -5.04 -2.21 -10.88
N THR A 35 -6.01 -3.12 -10.83
CA THR A 35 -7.13 -3.09 -11.77
C THR A 35 -7.95 -1.81 -11.62
N VAL A 36 -8.32 -1.47 -10.38
CA VAL A 36 -9.12 -0.27 -10.13
C VAL A 36 -8.34 0.99 -10.49
N ALA A 37 -7.06 1.03 -10.13
CA ALA A 37 -6.23 2.18 -10.45
C ALA A 37 -6.12 2.40 -11.95
N ASN A 38 -5.91 1.33 -12.72
CA ASN A 38 -5.79 1.43 -14.16
C ASN A 38 -7.10 1.86 -14.81
N MET A 39 -8.22 1.33 -14.33
CA MET A 39 -9.52 1.69 -14.88
C MET A 39 -9.85 3.17 -14.66
N ASN A 40 -9.41 3.73 -13.56
CA ASN A 40 -9.82 5.08 -13.16
C ASN A 40 -8.69 6.09 -13.18
N GLY A 41 -7.52 5.71 -13.70
CA GLY A 41 -6.43 6.65 -13.91
C GLY A 41 -5.67 7.08 -12.67
N HIS A 42 -5.73 6.30 -11.59
CA HIS A 42 -4.99 6.63 -10.39
C HIS A 42 -3.52 6.30 -10.57
N ARG A 43 -2.65 7.17 -10.08
CA ARG A 43 -1.21 7.02 -10.20
C ARG A 43 -0.52 6.78 -8.86
N ARG A 44 -1.25 6.89 -7.77
CA ARG A 44 -0.70 6.73 -6.42
C ARG A 44 -1.65 5.91 -5.58
N ALA A 45 -1.10 5.05 -4.73
CA ALA A 45 -1.90 4.17 -3.88
C ALA A 45 -1.30 4.06 -2.50
N LEU A 46 -2.17 4.01 -1.50
CA LEU A 46 -1.77 3.71 -0.13
C LEU A 46 -2.48 2.45 0.33
N PHE A 47 -1.71 1.52 0.89
CA PHE A 47 -2.23 0.29 1.46
C PHE A 47 -2.16 0.41 2.98
N ASP A 48 -3.31 0.50 3.63
CA ASP A 48 -3.39 0.50 5.08
C ASP A 48 -3.48 -0.95 5.54
N LEU A 49 -2.37 -1.49 5.98
CA LEU A 49 -2.24 -2.89 6.39
C LEU A 49 -2.01 -3.02 7.89
N LEU A 50 -2.37 -2.00 8.67
CA LEU A 50 -2.17 -2.02 10.12
C LEU A 50 -2.87 -3.19 10.79
N ALA A 51 -4.01 -3.61 10.26
CA ALA A 51 -4.79 -4.70 10.81
C ALA A 51 -4.57 -6.04 10.10
N VAL A 52 -3.54 -6.13 9.26
CA VAL A 52 -3.23 -7.37 8.53
C VAL A 52 -2.17 -8.16 9.29
N GLU A 53 -2.40 -9.47 9.39
CA GLU A 53 -1.46 -10.42 9.94
C GLU A 53 -0.94 -11.30 8.80
N PRO A 54 0.21 -10.98 8.20
CA PRO A 54 0.71 -11.78 7.08
C PRO A 54 1.15 -13.16 7.55
N GLN A 55 0.79 -14.17 6.78
CA GLN A 55 1.20 -15.53 7.02
C GLN A 55 2.16 -15.95 5.90
N LEU A 56 3.36 -15.35 5.92
CA LEU A 56 4.34 -15.51 4.85
C LEU A 56 5.67 -16.00 5.40
N SER A 57 6.28 -16.95 4.68
CA SER A 57 7.67 -17.31 4.93
C SER A 57 8.58 -16.21 4.36
N PHE A 58 9.87 -16.32 4.64
CA PHE A 58 10.82 -15.34 4.10
C PHE A 58 10.79 -15.30 2.58
N SER A 59 10.81 -16.47 1.93
CA SER A 59 10.77 -16.51 0.48
C SER A 59 9.47 -15.98 -0.08
N GLU A 60 8.36 -16.16 0.64
CA GLU A 60 7.07 -15.62 0.22
C GLU A 60 7.04 -14.10 0.35
N HIS A 61 7.72 -13.52 1.34
CA HIS A 61 7.85 -12.07 1.39
C HIS A 61 8.57 -11.52 0.15
N LEU A 62 9.59 -12.23 -0.33
CA LEU A 62 10.28 -11.85 -1.56
C LEU A 62 9.35 -11.96 -2.75
N GLN A 63 8.60 -13.06 -2.84
CA GLN A 63 7.65 -13.27 -3.93
C GLN A 63 6.57 -12.19 -3.93
N PHE A 64 6.08 -11.83 -2.74
CA PHE A 64 5.07 -10.80 -2.63
C PHE A 64 5.62 -9.45 -3.12
N GLY A 65 6.84 -9.11 -2.72
CA GLY A 65 7.45 -7.86 -3.17
C GLY A 65 7.61 -7.81 -4.69
N MET A 66 8.04 -8.91 -5.28
CA MET A 66 8.17 -8.99 -6.74
C MET A 66 6.82 -8.86 -7.43
N HIS A 67 5.80 -9.55 -6.92
CA HIS A 67 4.46 -9.47 -7.49
C HIS A 67 3.89 -8.06 -7.36
N PHE A 68 4.10 -7.45 -6.19
CA PHE A 68 3.65 -6.09 -5.90
C PHE A 68 4.23 -5.12 -6.92
N ALA A 69 5.53 -5.23 -7.18
CA ALA A 69 6.19 -4.36 -8.15
C ALA A 69 5.64 -4.55 -9.55
N SER A 70 5.40 -5.80 -9.93
CA SER A 70 4.88 -6.11 -11.26
C SER A 70 3.44 -5.62 -11.43
N ALA A 71 2.58 -5.90 -10.45
CA ALA A 71 1.17 -5.54 -10.53
C ALA A 71 0.98 -4.03 -10.55
N LEU A 72 1.78 -3.30 -9.78
CA LEU A 72 1.61 -1.87 -9.57
C LEU A 72 2.61 -1.04 -10.37
N ALA A 73 3.23 -1.62 -11.40
CA ALA A 73 4.31 -0.98 -12.15
C ALA A 73 3.90 0.35 -12.79
N GLN A 74 2.61 0.56 -13.05
CA GLN A 74 2.15 1.78 -13.70
C GLN A 74 1.93 2.93 -12.74
N LEU A 75 1.97 2.67 -11.44
CA LEU A 75 1.77 3.71 -10.44
C LEU A 75 3.06 4.47 -10.22
N GLU A 76 2.93 5.76 -9.90
CA GLU A 76 4.08 6.62 -9.64
C GLU A 76 4.69 6.39 -8.26
N ARG A 77 3.83 6.20 -7.27
CA ARG A 77 4.24 5.94 -5.90
C ARG A 77 3.24 5.05 -5.22
N VAL A 78 3.76 4.16 -4.39
CA VAL A 78 2.93 3.27 -3.59
C VAL A 78 3.47 3.29 -2.16
N ALA A 79 2.58 3.50 -1.20
CA ALA A 79 2.94 3.46 0.21
C ALA A 79 2.15 2.35 0.90
N SER A 80 2.76 1.71 1.89
CA SER A 80 2.02 0.82 2.76
C SER A 80 2.28 1.21 4.21
N VAL A 81 1.28 0.96 5.06
CA VAL A 81 1.40 1.21 6.50
C VAL A 81 1.17 -0.11 7.21
N VAL A 82 2.15 -0.53 7.98
CA VAL A 82 2.10 -1.80 8.72
C VAL A 82 2.38 -1.53 10.19
N SER A 83 2.04 -2.50 11.04
CA SER A 83 2.43 -2.39 12.45
C SER A 83 3.95 -2.51 12.56
N GLU A 84 4.51 -1.96 13.63
CA GLU A 84 5.96 -2.02 13.82
C GLU A 84 6.48 -3.44 13.83
N ARG A 85 5.69 -4.35 14.39
CA ARG A 85 6.06 -5.76 14.42
C ARG A 85 6.24 -6.34 13.02
N GLU A 86 5.48 -5.83 12.05
CA GLU A 86 5.51 -6.37 10.70
C GLU A 86 6.47 -5.61 9.77
N ARG A 87 7.13 -4.56 10.25
CA ARG A 87 8.00 -3.77 9.40
C ARG A 87 9.38 -4.39 9.30
N LYS A 88 9.52 -5.39 8.46
CA LYS A 88 10.78 -6.11 8.28
C LYS A 88 11.57 -5.67 7.05
N GLY A 89 10.92 -5.00 6.11
CA GLY A 89 11.58 -4.45 4.94
C GLY A 89 11.85 -5.43 3.81
N THR A 90 11.55 -6.71 3.98
CA THR A 90 11.87 -7.71 2.96
C THR A 90 11.08 -7.47 1.68
N SER A 91 9.76 -7.33 1.80
CA SER A 91 8.91 -7.09 0.61
C SER A 91 9.20 -5.72 0.01
N GLU A 92 9.44 -4.72 0.86
CA GLU A 92 9.73 -3.37 0.40
C GLU A 92 10.99 -3.36 -0.46
N LYS A 93 12.07 -3.98 0.03
CA LYS A 93 13.32 -4.00 -0.71
C LYS A 93 13.19 -4.77 -2.01
N ALA A 94 12.44 -5.88 -1.99
CA ALA A 94 12.23 -6.65 -3.20
C ALA A 94 11.46 -5.85 -4.23
N ALA A 95 10.42 -5.13 -3.83
CA ALA A 95 9.64 -4.31 -4.75
C ALA A 95 10.48 -3.16 -5.31
N GLN A 96 11.27 -2.51 -4.46
CA GLN A 96 12.14 -1.42 -4.90
C GLN A 96 13.19 -1.91 -5.90
N LYS A 97 13.73 -3.08 -5.66
CA LYS A 97 14.72 -3.66 -6.56
C LYS A 97 14.13 -3.93 -7.94
N HIS A 98 12.85 -4.20 -8.00
CA HIS A 98 12.15 -4.45 -9.27
C HIS A 98 11.51 -3.18 -9.84
N GLY A 99 11.91 -2.01 -9.35
CA GLY A 99 11.60 -0.74 -9.99
C GLY A 99 10.39 0.02 -9.48
N LEU A 100 9.71 -0.49 -8.46
CA LEU A 100 8.55 0.22 -7.91
C LEU A 100 9.00 1.27 -6.89
N ALA A 101 8.47 2.49 -7.02
CA ALA A 101 8.69 3.53 -6.00
C ALA A 101 7.74 3.24 -4.83
N PHE A 102 8.20 2.39 -3.93
CA PHE A 102 7.42 1.82 -2.84
C PHE A 102 8.11 2.06 -1.52
N ARG A 103 7.35 2.53 -0.53
CA ARG A 103 7.88 2.69 0.83
C ARG A 103 6.88 2.18 1.84
N THR A 104 7.40 1.63 2.93
CA THR A 104 6.63 1.10 4.04
C THR A 104 6.81 2.01 5.25
N PHE A 105 5.70 2.30 5.90
CA PHE A 105 5.64 3.18 7.05
C PHE A 105 4.94 2.47 8.20
N THR A 106 5.10 3.00 9.40
CA THR A 106 4.33 2.55 10.56
C THR A 106 3.36 3.62 11.04
N ASP A 107 3.38 4.78 10.41
CA ASP A 107 2.52 5.91 10.74
C ASP A 107 1.78 6.40 9.49
N LEU A 108 0.46 6.51 9.59
CA LEU A 108 -0.37 6.91 8.45
C LEU A 108 -0.04 8.32 7.96
N ASP A 109 0.19 9.25 8.88
CA ASP A 109 0.46 10.63 8.47
C ASP A 109 1.75 10.72 7.67
N GLU A 110 2.79 10.00 8.10
CA GLU A 110 4.04 9.99 7.35
C GLU A 110 3.87 9.38 5.97
N ALA A 111 3.06 8.33 5.88
CA ALA A 111 2.79 7.68 4.61
C ALA A 111 2.08 8.63 3.65
N TRP A 112 1.04 9.33 4.13
CA TRP A 112 0.33 10.30 3.31
C TRP A 112 1.23 11.44 2.87
N ASN A 113 2.10 11.93 3.76
CA ASN A 113 3.02 13.02 3.41
C ASN A 113 3.98 12.62 2.31
N TRP A 114 4.45 11.39 2.34
CA TRP A 114 5.34 10.91 1.30
C TRP A 114 4.59 10.66 -0.01
N LEU A 115 3.39 10.10 0.09
CA LEU A 115 2.62 9.71 -1.08
C LEU A 115 2.09 10.94 -1.82
N LEU A 116 1.60 11.92 -1.08
CA LEU A 116 0.95 13.11 -1.64
C LEU A 116 1.55 14.37 -1.03
N PRO A 117 2.81 14.68 -1.38
CA PRO A 117 3.45 15.86 -0.80
C PRO A 117 2.71 17.12 -1.23
N GLY A 118 2.54 18.04 -0.31
CA GLY A 118 1.82 19.29 -0.54
C GLY A 118 0.32 19.20 -0.35
N MET A 119 -0.29 18.06 -0.64
CA MET A 119 -1.72 17.90 -0.42
C MET A 119 -2.04 17.79 1.06
N ILE A 120 -1.26 16.98 1.78
CA ILE A 120 -1.45 16.85 3.22
C ILE A 120 -1.12 18.15 3.93
N ALA A 121 -0.09 18.83 3.48
CA ALA A 121 0.33 20.09 4.10
C ALA A 121 -0.74 21.16 3.99
N ARG A 122 -1.65 21.07 3.03
CA ARG A 122 -2.71 22.04 2.85
C ARG A 122 -4.03 21.63 3.48
N LYS A 123 -4.07 20.48 4.12
CA LYS A 123 -5.27 20.06 4.81
C LYS A 123 -5.57 20.98 5.96
N PRO A 124 -6.82 21.41 6.11
CA PRO A 124 -7.16 22.16 7.31
C PRO A 124 -6.91 21.31 8.53
N ALA A 125 -6.60 21.99 9.62
CA ALA A 125 -6.43 21.24 10.86
C ALA A 125 -7.68 20.44 11.14
N PRO A 126 -7.50 19.25 11.60
CA PRO A 126 -8.67 18.43 11.94
C PRO A 126 -9.49 19.07 13.02
N GLY A 127 -10.33 19.30 12.71
CA GLY A 127 -11.09 20.11 13.51
C GLY A 127 -11.28 21.27 12.71
N HIS A 128 -10.65 21.01 11.99
CA HIS A 128 -10.53 21.46 11.07
C HIS A 128 -10.88 21.59 10.37
N PRO A 129 -11.52 22.05 10.65
CA PRO A 129 -11.68 21.89 9.90
C PRO A 129 -11.49 21.63 9.26
N ALA A 130 -11.45 21.36 9.32
CA ALA A 130 -11.09 21.04 8.62
C ALA A 130 -10.65 21.35 8.35
#